data_348a02608b555906ab88500facb1e9e7
#
_entry.id   348a02608b555906ab88500facb1e9e7
#
_cell.length_a   1.000
_cell.length_b   1.000
_cell.length_c   1.000
_cell.angle_alpha   90.00
_cell.angle_beta   90.00
_cell.angle_gamma   90.00
#
_symmetry.space_group_name_H-M   'P 1'
#
loop_
_entity.id
_entity.type
_entity.pdbx_description
1 polymer ?
#
loop_
_entity_poly.entity_id
_entity_poly.type
_entity_poly.pdbx_seq_one_letter_code
_entity_poly.pdbx_strand_id
1 'polypeptide(L)'
;MVRIHPPQPITIYIMNSYIQPAFATPIYMARLNGDNRFDKIQNEFQSVFDDLVAKNKFSNKKFGGNTHLLSNVDFTENLIGDYNLQNFQSALDDCIKDYLYQLNFSEGFPRYAITSSWMALNTPGTFAQQHSHSYSDISGVYYFKTNGHDGSIYFENPVRTHVGGFITHRINTKVGALPEVGKIIMFPGWLEHGVDFNTTEDDRISISFNIDFKRYDDEVLFTNRKSYERK
;
A
#
# COMPACT_ATOMS: atom_id res chain seq x y z
N MET A 1 56.35 1.08 7.44
CA MET A 1 56.22 1.24 5.97
C MET A 1 55.21 0.21 5.50
N VAL A 2 53.97 0.61 5.21
CA VAL A 2 52.91 -0.30 4.73
C VAL A 2 53.15 -0.51 3.23
N ARG A 3 53.41 -1.73 2.83
CA ARG A 3 53.50 -2.07 1.39
C ARG A 3 52.07 -2.10 0.81
N ILE A 4 51.76 -1.12 -0.02
CA ILE A 4 50.55 -1.14 -0.83
C ILE A 4 50.84 -2.05 -2.03
N HIS A 5 50.20 -3.21 -2.06
CA HIS A 5 50.26 -4.08 -3.25
C HIS A 5 49.41 -3.45 -4.36
N PRO A 6 49.87 -3.42 -5.61
CA PRO A 6 49.05 -2.99 -6.73
C PRO A 6 47.80 -3.88 -6.83
N PRO A 7 46.67 -3.32 -7.25
CA PRO A 7 45.47 -4.11 -7.44
C PRO A 7 45.71 -5.25 -8.45
N GLN A 8 45.38 -6.47 -8.07
CA GLN A 8 45.49 -7.60 -8.97
C GLN A 8 44.50 -7.40 -10.14
N PRO A 9 44.86 -7.81 -11.37
CA PRO A 9 43.96 -7.73 -12.50
C PRO A 9 42.71 -8.56 -12.22
N ILE A 10 41.52 -7.93 -12.37
CA ILE A 10 40.24 -8.62 -12.23
C ILE A 10 40.07 -9.52 -13.46
N THR A 11 40.30 -10.81 -13.30
CA THR A 11 39.93 -11.80 -14.30
C THR A 11 38.43 -12.04 -14.20
N ILE A 12 37.66 -11.52 -15.15
CA ILE A 12 36.23 -11.82 -15.25
C ILE A 12 36.08 -13.21 -15.86
N TYR A 13 35.74 -14.18 -15.02
CA TYR A 13 35.33 -15.52 -15.51
C TYR A 13 33.87 -15.40 -15.96
N ILE A 14 33.63 -15.53 -17.25
CA ILE A 14 32.28 -15.66 -17.79
C ILE A 14 31.80 -17.08 -17.48
N MET A 15 31.11 -17.25 -16.38
CA MET A 15 30.44 -18.48 -16.01
C MET A 15 28.99 -18.42 -16.49
N ASN A 16 28.44 -19.54 -16.91
CA ASN A 16 26.99 -19.67 -17.13
C ASN A 16 26.33 -19.78 -15.76
N SER A 17 26.03 -18.61 -15.14
CA SER A 17 25.47 -18.50 -13.78
C SER A 17 24.37 -17.45 -13.74
N TYR A 18 23.42 -17.63 -12.83
CA TYR A 18 22.35 -16.66 -12.58
C TYR A 18 22.07 -16.56 -11.07
N ILE A 19 21.47 -15.46 -10.66
CA ILE A 19 20.98 -15.28 -9.31
C ILE A 19 19.49 -15.62 -9.31
N GLN A 20 19.10 -16.65 -8.55
CA GLN A 20 17.70 -16.99 -8.31
C GLN A 20 17.15 -16.12 -7.17
N PRO A 21 16.24 -15.18 -7.43
CA PRO A 21 15.53 -14.50 -6.35
C PRO A 21 14.60 -15.51 -5.66
N ALA A 22 14.77 -15.70 -4.36
CA ALA A 22 13.95 -16.59 -3.56
C ALA A 22 13.17 -15.75 -2.51
N PHE A 23 11.95 -16.19 -2.17
CA PHE A 23 11.13 -15.56 -1.14
C PHE A 23 10.78 -14.09 -1.43
N ALA A 24 10.57 -13.76 -2.70
CA ALA A 24 10.14 -12.43 -3.09
C ALA A 24 8.78 -12.08 -2.47
N THR A 25 8.69 -10.89 -1.84
CA THR A 25 7.41 -10.35 -1.37
C THR A 25 6.72 -9.65 -2.52
N PRO A 26 5.52 -10.06 -2.94
CA PRO A 26 4.82 -9.44 -4.06
C PRO A 26 4.24 -8.08 -3.64
N ILE A 27 4.63 -7.03 -4.35
CA ILE A 27 4.05 -5.69 -4.24
C ILE A 27 3.54 -5.33 -5.64
N TYR A 28 2.25 -5.23 -5.79
CA TYR A 28 1.59 -4.86 -7.04
C TYR A 28 1.54 -3.35 -7.20
N MET A 29 1.85 -2.86 -8.40
CA MET A 29 1.79 -1.44 -8.73
C MET A 29 1.14 -1.26 -10.10
N ALA A 30 0.08 -0.46 -10.18
CA ALA A 30 -0.58 -0.09 -11.42
C ALA A 30 -0.82 1.41 -11.49
N ARG A 31 -1.11 1.91 -12.70
CA ARG A 31 -1.47 3.30 -12.96
C ARG A 31 -2.84 3.35 -13.63
N LEU A 32 -3.77 4.04 -13.01
CA LEU A 32 -5.12 4.24 -13.54
C LEU A 32 -5.26 5.51 -14.39
N ASN A 33 -4.22 6.34 -14.48
CA ASN A 33 -4.26 7.59 -15.28
C ASN A 33 -4.40 7.38 -16.80
N GLY A 34 -4.23 6.13 -17.29
CA GLY A 34 -4.53 5.72 -18.67
C GLY A 34 -5.84 4.96 -18.84
N ASP A 35 -6.57 4.71 -17.75
CA ASP A 35 -7.85 4.02 -17.75
C ASP A 35 -8.98 4.98 -18.19
N ASN A 36 -9.96 4.48 -18.93
CA ASN A 36 -11.10 5.27 -19.41
C ASN A 36 -12.04 5.72 -18.28
N ARG A 37 -11.90 5.19 -17.07
CA ARG A 37 -12.64 5.57 -15.87
C ARG A 37 -11.91 6.64 -15.06
N PHE A 38 -10.67 6.99 -15.41
CA PHE A 38 -9.81 7.82 -14.56
C PHE A 38 -10.46 9.13 -14.13
N ASP A 39 -10.99 9.91 -15.09
CA ASP A 39 -11.64 11.19 -14.79
C ASP A 39 -12.87 11.03 -13.88
N LYS A 40 -13.63 9.94 -14.05
CA LYS A 40 -14.76 9.62 -13.18
C LYS A 40 -14.31 9.28 -11.78
N ILE A 41 -13.23 8.49 -11.65
CA ILE A 41 -12.61 8.15 -10.37
C ILE A 41 -12.13 9.40 -9.64
N GLN A 42 -11.48 10.32 -10.37
CA GLN A 42 -11.05 11.60 -9.79
C GLN A 42 -12.24 12.43 -9.30
N ASN A 43 -13.33 12.48 -10.06
CA ASN A 43 -14.56 13.19 -9.65
C ASN A 43 -15.25 12.52 -8.45
N GLU A 44 -15.27 11.18 -8.38
CA GLU A 44 -15.76 10.44 -7.21
C GLU A 44 -15.00 10.86 -5.96
N PHE A 45 -13.65 10.82 -5.98
CA PHE A 45 -12.84 11.18 -4.82
C PHE A 45 -12.86 12.67 -4.50
N GLN A 46 -12.98 13.56 -5.49
CA GLN A 46 -13.15 14.98 -5.21
C GLN A 46 -14.46 15.24 -4.45
N SER A 47 -15.56 14.61 -4.88
CA SER A 47 -16.84 14.74 -4.19
C SER A 47 -16.79 14.23 -2.75
N VAL A 48 -16.10 13.10 -2.52
CA VAL A 48 -15.89 12.57 -1.17
C VAL A 48 -15.06 13.52 -0.32
N PHE A 49 -13.97 14.04 -0.86
CA PHE A 49 -13.09 14.96 -0.14
C PHE A 49 -13.84 16.21 0.29
N ASP A 50 -14.60 16.83 -0.63
CA ASP A 50 -15.40 18.04 -0.35
C ASP A 50 -16.45 17.79 0.74
N ASP A 51 -17.11 16.62 0.71
CA ASP A 51 -18.09 16.24 1.73
C ASP A 51 -17.43 16.01 3.10
N LEU A 52 -16.28 15.33 3.14
CA LEU A 52 -15.53 15.08 4.38
C LEU A 52 -15.02 16.40 5.00
N VAL A 53 -14.54 17.33 4.18
CA VAL A 53 -14.13 18.66 4.64
C VAL A 53 -15.31 19.46 5.17
N ALA A 54 -16.42 19.51 4.42
CA ALA A 54 -17.64 20.22 4.83
C ALA A 54 -18.22 19.69 6.16
N LYS A 55 -18.09 18.40 6.41
CA LYS A 55 -18.54 17.72 7.63
C LYS A 55 -17.50 17.69 8.75
N ASN A 56 -16.33 18.28 8.55
CA ASN A 56 -15.19 18.24 9.47
C ASN A 56 -14.84 16.81 9.95
N LYS A 57 -14.77 15.87 9.00
CA LYS A 57 -14.58 14.43 9.27
C LYS A 57 -13.12 13.99 9.35
N PHE A 58 -12.17 14.86 9.04
CA PHE A 58 -10.76 14.56 9.21
C PHE A 58 -10.33 14.78 10.67
N SER A 59 -9.72 13.76 11.26
CA SER A 59 -9.22 13.86 12.62
C SER A 59 -7.81 13.29 12.73
N ASN A 60 -7.02 13.90 13.62
CA ASN A 60 -5.70 13.39 13.98
C ASN A 60 -5.88 12.38 15.10
N LYS A 61 -5.93 11.08 14.75
CA LYS A 61 -5.76 10.02 15.74
C LYS A 61 -4.27 9.76 15.88
N LYS A 62 -3.73 10.09 17.03
CA LYS A 62 -2.35 9.77 17.38
C LYS A 62 -2.20 8.26 17.53
N PHE A 63 -2.04 7.55 16.42
CA PHE A 63 -1.65 6.16 16.42
C PHE A 63 -0.12 6.10 16.35
N GLY A 64 0.52 5.78 17.48
CA GLY A 64 1.95 5.46 17.49
C GLY A 64 2.90 6.50 16.89
N GLY A 65 2.56 7.81 16.89
CA GLY A 65 3.39 8.84 16.27
C GLY A 65 2.95 9.31 14.88
N ASN A 66 1.93 8.71 14.28
CA ASN A 66 1.34 9.21 13.06
C ASN A 66 0.81 10.64 13.24
N THR A 67 1.07 11.50 12.27
CA THR A 67 0.66 12.92 12.33
C THR A 67 -0.34 13.31 11.23
N HIS A 68 -0.60 12.41 10.27
CA HIS A 68 -1.57 12.65 9.21
C HIS A 68 -3.02 12.54 9.71
N LEU A 69 -3.93 13.18 9.00
CA LEU A 69 -5.36 13.16 9.31
C LEU A 69 -6.06 12.03 8.57
N LEU A 70 -7.02 11.37 9.23
CA LEU A 70 -7.80 10.28 8.65
C LEU A 70 -9.29 10.60 8.65
N SER A 71 -10.00 10.16 7.61
CA SER A 71 -11.46 10.31 7.51
C SER A 71 -12.23 9.42 8.47
N ASN A 72 -11.64 8.30 8.89
CA ASN A 72 -12.21 7.42 9.91
C ASN A 72 -11.24 7.24 11.07
N VAL A 73 -11.77 7.36 12.26
CA VAL A 73 -10.98 7.30 13.50
C VAL A 73 -10.88 5.86 14.01
N ASP A 74 -11.85 5.02 13.66
CA ASP A 74 -12.01 3.66 14.22
C ASP A 74 -11.60 2.53 13.28
N PHE A 75 -11.18 2.86 12.04
CA PHE A 75 -10.79 1.90 10.99
C PHE A 75 -11.84 0.83 10.66
N THR A 76 -13.08 1.03 11.11
CA THR A 76 -14.23 0.14 10.87
C THR A 76 -15.11 0.63 9.73
N GLU A 77 -14.94 1.87 9.30
CA GLU A 77 -15.70 2.45 8.21
C GLU A 77 -15.14 2.00 6.86
N ASN A 78 -16.03 1.85 5.89
CA ASN A 78 -15.68 1.52 4.51
C ASN A 78 -16.08 2.67 3.59
N LEU A 79 -15.23 3.67 3.47
CA LEU A 79 -15.45 4.86 2.65
C LEU A 79 -15.84 4.51 1.21
N ILE A 80 -15.17 3.51 0.61
CA ILE A 80 -15.45 3.08 -0.77
C ILE A 80 -16.88 2.55 -0.90
N GLY A 81 -17.32 1.75 0.07
CA GLY A 81 -18.68 1.22 0.12
C GLY A 81 -19.73 2.26 0.48
N ASP A 82 -19.43 3.12 1.46
CA ASP A 82 -20.38 4.10 2.02
C ASP A 82 -20.72 5.21 1.00
N TYR A 83 -19.75 5.61 0.18
CA TYR A 83 -19.95 6.60 -0.89
C TYR A 83 -20.28 5.98 -2.25
N ASN A 84 -20.41 4.64 -2.33
CA ASN A 84 -20.76 3.92 -3.56
C ASN A 84 -19.88 4.31 -4.77
N LEU A 85 -18.56 4.26 -4.60
CA LEU A 85 -17.57 4.68 -5.60
C LEU A 85 -17.43 3.64 -6.73
N GLN A 86 -18.43 3.56 -7.59
CA GLN A 86 -18.60 2.46 -8.56
C GLN A 86 -17.46 2.40 -9.60
N ASN A 87 -16.97 3.56 -10.08
CA ASN A 87 -15.88 3.57 -11.06
C ASN A 87 -14.56 3.11 -10.42
N PHE A 88 -14.29 3.57 -9.21
CA PHE A 88 -13.12 3.11 -8.47
C PHE A 88 -13.22 1.63 -8.09
N GLN A 89 -14.37 1.17 -7.59
CA GLN A 89 -14.58 -0.25 -7.27
C GLN A 89 -14.35 -1.14 -8.48
N SER A 90 -14.88 -0.75 -9.66
CA SER A 90 -14.67 -1.49 -10.90
C SER A 90 -13.20 -1.53 -11.32
N ALA A 91 -12.46 -0.42 -11.20
CA ALA A 91 -11.04 -0.38 -11.50
C ALA A 91 -10.21 -1.19 -10.50
N LEU A 92 -10.58 -1.14 -9.22
CA LEU A 92 -9.93 -1.92 -8.16
C LEU A 92 -10.15 -3.43 -8.36
N ASP A 93 -11.36 -3.85 -8.79
CA ASP A 93 -11.66 -5.24 -9.13
C ASP A 93 -10.75 -5.77 -10.24
N ASP A 94 -10.54 -4.97 -11.30
CA ASP A 94 -9.61 -5.32 -12.36
C ASP A 94 -8.15 -5.43 -11.86
N CYS A 95 -7.72 -4.51 -11.00
CA CYS A 95 -6.37 -4.57 -10.39
C CYS A 95 -6.19 -5.80 -9.49
N ILE A 96 -7.20 -6.18 -8.71
CA ILE A 96 -7.17 -7.38 -7.86
C ILE A 96 -7.05 -8.63 -8.73
N LYS A 97 -7.84 -8.73 -9.80
CA LYS A 97 -7.78 -9.86 -10.74
C LYS A 97 -6.40 -9.95 -11.40
N ASP A 98 -5.86 -8.83 -11.84
CA ASP A 98 -4.52 -8.78 -12.44
C ASP A 98 -3.44 -9.19 -11.43
N TYR A 99 -3.53 -8.71 -10.18
CA TYR A 99 -2.60 -9.10 -9.10
C TYR A 99 -2.62 -10.62 -8.87
N LEU A 100 -3.82 -11.19 -8.73
CA LEU A 100 -3.98 -12.64 -8.54
C LEU A 100 -3.48 -13.43 -9.75
N TYR A 101 -3.73 -12.95 -10.97
CA TYR A 101 -3.23 -13.56 -12.19
C TYR A 101 -1.69 -13.59 -12.22
N GLN A 102 -1.03 -12.47 -11.87
CA GLN A 102 0.43 -12.39 -11.80
C GLN A 102 1.03 -13.28 -10.69
N LEU A 103 0.26 -13.60 -9.67
CA LEU A 103 0.63 -14.58 -8.63
C LEU A 103 0.39 -16.04 -9.06
N ASN A 104 0.03 -16.29 -10.33
CA ASN A 104 -0.33 -17.61 -10.87
C ASN A 104 -1.51 -18.28 -10.12
N PHE A 105 -2.45 -17.48 -9.65
CA PHE A 105 -3.66 -18.01 -9.03
C PHE A 105 -4.56 -18.61 -10.12
N SER A 106 -4.62 -19.96 -10.20
CA SER A 106 -5.24 -20.70 -11.30
C SER A 106 -6.63 -21.25 -11.01
N GLU A 107 -7.08 -21.21 -9.76
CA GLU A 107 -8.34 -21.86 -9.32
C GLU A 107 -9.61 -20.98 -9.39
N GLY A 108 -9.58 -20.01 -10.31
CA GLY A 108 -10.62 -18.98 -10.38
C GLY A 108 -10.37 -17.83 -9.40
N PHE A 109 -11.11 -16.72 -9.54
CA PHE A 109 -10.95 -15.59 -8.63
C PHE A 109 -11.78 -15.80 -7.36
N PRO A 110 -11.15 -15.79 -6.18
CA PRO A 110 -11.87 -15.91 -4.93
C PRO A 110 -12.78 -14.69 -4.75
N ARG A 111 -13.91 -14.89 -4.08
CA ARG A 111 -14.70 -13.75 -3.62
C ARG A 111 -13.91 -12.97 -2.59
N TYR A 112 -14.03 -11.66 -2.61
CA TYR A 112 -13.38 -10.79 -1.63
C TYR A 112 -14.35 -9.73 -1.09
N ALA A 113 -13.97 -9.09 -0.01
CA ALA A 113 -14.63 -7.93 0.55
C ALA A 113 -13.61 -6.84 0.87
N ILE A 114 -13.94 -5.59 0.58
CA ILE A 114 -13.22 -4.44 1.14
C ILE A 114 -13.73 -4.31 2.57
N THR A 115 -12.87 -4.64 3.54
CA THR A 115 -13.26 -4.72 4.96
C THR A 115 -13.14 -3.39 5.66
N SER A 116 -12.26 -2.52 5.18
CA SER A 116 -12.17 -1.12 5.62
C SER A 116 -11.53 -0.27 4.53
N SER A 117 -11.88 1.01 4.49
CA SER A 117 -11.21 1.99 3.65
C SER A 117 -11.39 3.40 4.19
N TRP A 118 -10.41 4.25 3.97
CA TRP A 118 -10.39 5.61 4.48
C TRP A 118 -9.57 6.53 3.57
N MET A 119 -9.84 7.83 3.67
CA MET A 119 -9.04 8.87 3.04
C MET A 119 -8.01 9.38 4.04
N ALA A 120 -6.76 9.49 3.63
CA ALA A 120 -5.65 10.03 4.41
C ALA A 120 -5.22 11.37 3.83
N LEU A 121 -5.16 12.40 4.68
CA LEU A 121 -4.69 13.74 4.36
C LEU A 121 -3.34 13.97 5.03
N ASN A 122 -2.29 14.01 4.25
CA ASN A 122 -0.92 14.25 4.67
C ASN A 122 -0.53 15.70 4.35
N THR A 123 -0.65 16.57 5.34
CA THR A 123 -0.19 17.96 5.25
C THR A 123 1.32 18.07 5.41
N PRO A 124 1.96 19.22 5.12
CA PRO A 124 3.38 19.44 5.35
C PRO A 124 3.85 18.99 6.75
N GLY A 125 4.98 18.30 6.82
CA GLY A 125 5.56 17.79 8.06
C GLY A 125 4.90 16.54 8.65
N THR A 126 3.90 15.95 7.99
CA THR A 126 3.23 14.73 8.47
C THR A 126 3.85 13.46 7.88
N PHE A 127 3.70 12.35 8.58
CA PHE A 127 4.20 11.03 8.20
C PHE A 127 3.31 9.92 8.76
N ALA A 128 3.48 8.69 8.28
CA ALA A 128 2.92 7.50 8.90
C ALA A 128 4.02 6.60 9.42
N GLN A 129 3.96 6.28 10.72
CA GLN A 129 4.90 5.36 11.34
C GLN A 129 4.75 3.95 10.75
N GLN A 130 5.82 3.18 10.80
CA GLN A 130 5.84 1.79 10.41
C GLN A 130 4.78 0.97 11.15
N HIS A 131 3.99 0.23 10.41
CA HIS A 131 2.90 -0.61 10.92
C HIS A 131 2.55 -1.69 9.89
N SER A 132 1.66 -2.61 10.25
CA SER A 132 1.09 -3.61 9.36
C SER A 132 -0.40 -3.77 9.62
N HIS A 133 -1.09 -4.39 8.67
CA HIS A 133 -2.51 -4.74 8.75
C HIS A 133 -2.63 -6.27 8.76
N SER A 134 -2.03 -6.91 9.76
CA SER A 134 -1.82 -8.37 9.83
C SER A 134 -3.11 -9.22 9.85
N TYR A 135 -4.26 -8.58 10.00
CA TYR A 135 -5.59 -9.19 9.93
C TYR A 135 -6.24 -9.10 8.54
N SER A 136 -5.57 -8.49 7.55
CA SER A 136 -6.07 -8.38 6.18
C SER A 136 -5.20 -9.17 5.22
N ASP A 137 -5.80 -9.77 4.20
CA ASP A 137 -5.06 -10.52 3.18
C ASP A 137 -4.25 -9.57 2.29
N ILE A 138 -4.87 -8.48 1.85
CA ILE A 138 -4.25 -7.42 1.05
C ILE A 138 -4.56 -6.06 1.67
N SER A 139 -3.56 -5.21 1.71
CA SER A 139 -3.71 -3.77 1.95
C SER A 139 -3.31 -3.00 0.69
N GLY A 140 -3.89 -1.81 0.51
CA GLY A 140 -3.55 -1.01 -0.65
C GLY A 140 -3.75 0.47 -0.42
N VAL A 141 -3.17 1.24 -1.34
CA VAL A 141 -3.28 2.69 -1.39
C VAL A 141 -3.48 3.16 -2.83
N TYR A 142 -4.37 4.11 -3.02
CA TYR A 142 -4.56 4.86 -4.25
C TYR A 142 -4.22 6.33 -4.01
N TYR A 143 -3.43 6.94 -4.89
CA TYR A 143 -3.05 8.33 -4.78
C TYR A 143 -3.99 9.21 -5.58
N PHE A 144 -4.86 9.95 -4.87
CA PHE A 144 -5.82 10.88 -5.47
C PHE A 144 -5.16 12.22 -5.81
N LYS A 145 -4.40 12.79 -4.86
CA LYS A 145 -3.69 14.07 -5.02
C LYS A 145 -2.27 13.95 -4.47
N THR A 146 -1.28 14.34 -5.25
CA THR A 146 0.13 14.38 -4.87
C THR A 146 0.92 15.24 -5.83
N ASN A 147 2.02 15.83 -5.37
CA ASN A 147 3.01 16.50 -6.23
C ASN A 147 4.16 15.57 -6.62
N GLY A 148 4.14 14.29 -6.19
CA GLY A 148 5.15 13.28 -6.47
C GLY A 148 6.35 13.27 -5.51
N HIS A 149 6.48 14.26 -4.62
CA HIS A 149 7.60 14.43 -3.70
C HIS A 149 7.16 14.59 -2.23
N ASP A 150 5.89 14.43 -1.95
CA ASP A 150 5.23 14.65 -0.67
C ASP A 150 5.25 13.42 0.27
N GLY A 151 6.30 12.62 0.17
CA GLY A 151 6.58 11.45 1.00
C GLY A 151 6.24 10.13 0.31
N SER A 152 7.23 9.22 0.27
CA SER A 152 7.08 7.87 -0.29
C SER A 152 6.43 6.92 0.69
N ILE A 153 5.62 5.99 0.19
CA ILE A 153 5.37 4.76 0.94
C ILE A 153 6.65 3.92 0.92
N TYR A 154 6.99 3.30 2.02
CA TYR A 154 8.10 2.36 2.11
C TYR A 154 7.66 1.05 2.75
N PHE A 155 8.35 -0.02 2.36
CA PHE A 155 8.14 -1.38 2.84
C PHE A 155 9.43 -1.89 3.48
N GLU A 156 9.34 -2.47 4.66
CA GLU A 156 10.46 -3.10 5.33
C GLU A 156 10.68 -4.51 4.79
N ASN A 157 11.94 -4.89 4.66
CA ASN A 157 12.28 -6.25 4.28
C ASN A 157 11.83 -7.23 5.38
N PRO A 158 10.89 -8.16 5.09
CA PRO A 158 10.39 -9.09 6.10
C PRO A 158 11.45 -10.09 6.57
N VAL A 159 12.47 -10.33 5.74
CA VAL A 159 13.62 -11.14 6.14
C VAL A 159 14.55 -10.25 6.95
N ARG A 160 14.29 -10.16 8.25
CA ARG A 160 15.17 -9.46 9.20
C ARG A 160 16.45 -10.27 9.37
N THR A 161 17.42 -10.05 8.51
CA THR A 161 18.73 -10.63 8.69
C THR A 161 19.45 -9.88 9.80
N HIS A 162 19.59 -10.49 10.95
CA HIS A 162 20.58 -10.11 11.93
C HIS A 162 21.97 -10.38 11.34
N VAL A 163 22.57 -9.41 10.67
CA VAL A 163 23.75 -9.75 9.91
C VAL A 163 24.84 -8.75 10.04
N GLY A 164 25.86 -9.17 10.69
CA GLY A 164 27.19 -8.62 10.58
C GLY A 164 27.98 -9.28 9.46
N GLY A 165 27.62 -9.08 8.19
CA GLY A 165 28.37 -9.64 7.08
C GLY A 165 28.40 -8.70 5.87
N PHE A 166 29.52 -8.67 5.13
CA PHE A 166 29.74 -7.80 3.98
C PHE A 166 28.63 -7.91 2.91
N ILE A 167 28.08 -9.12 2.67
CA ILE A 167 27.06 -9.34 1.66
C ILE A 167 25.72 -8.70 2.04
N THR A 168 25.40 -8.66 3.32
CA THR A 168 24.11 -8.15 3.79
C THR A 168 23.95 -6.65 3.73
N HIS A 169 25.03 -5.90 3.72
CA HIS A 169 25.02 -4.47 3.40
C HIS A 169 24.58 -4.19 1.96
N ARG A 170 24.49 -5.23 1.11
CA ARG A 170 24.04 -5.15 -0.29
C ARG A 170 22.57 -5.54 -0.46
N ILE A 171 21.92 -6.04 0.59
CA ILE A 171 20.49 -6.38 0.56
C ILE A 171 19.73 -5.16 1.07
N ASN A 172 18.78 -4.70 0.27
CA ASN A 172 17.92 -3.60 0.67
C ASN A 172 17.11 -3.99 1.91
N THR A 173 17.24 -3.22 2.97
CA THR A 173 16.42 -3.38 4.18
C THR A 173 15.05 -2.72 4.01
N LYS A 174 14.93 -1.80 3.07
CA LYS A 174 13.74 -0.99 2.81
C LYS A 174 13.61 -0.70 1.32
N VAL A 175 12.39 -0.78 0.80
CA VAL A 175 12.04 -0.41 -0.58
C VAL A 175 10.96 0.66 -0.54
N GLY A 176 11.17 1.76 -1.26
CA GLY A 176 10.21 2.86 -1.35
C GLY A 176 9.54 2.93 -2.71
N ALA A 177 8.35 3.52 -2.74
CA ALA A 177 7.63 3.88 -3.97
C ALA A 177 7.15 5.33 -3.87
N LEU A 178 7.52 6.14 -4.86
CA LEU A 178 7.05 7.53 -4.97
C LEU A 178 5.55 7.57 -5.24
N PRO A 179 4.82 8.52 -4.62
CA PRO A 179 3.44 8.78 -4.94
C PRO A 179 3.32 9.35 -6.36
N GLU A 180 2.20 9.04 -7.03
CA GLU A 180 1.88 9.53 -8.37
C GLU A 180 0.36 9.53 -8.52
N VAL A 181 -0.23 10.60 -9.02
CA VAL A 181 -1.69 10.68 -9.20
C VAL A 181 -2.18 9.52 -10.08
N GLY A 182 -3.18 8.80 -9.61
CA GLY A 182 -3.71 7.62 -10.30
C GLY A 182 -2.94 6.32 -10.07
N LYS A 183 -1.84 6.34 -9.31
CA LYS A 183 -1.14 5.12 -8.94
C LYS A 183 -1.89 4.38 -7.85
N ILE A 184 -2.01 3.07 -8.02
CA ILE A 184 -2.49 2.13 -7.03
C ILE A 184 -1.35 1.17 -6.65
N ILE A 185 -1.20 0.91 -5.36
CA ILE A 185 -0.23 -0.05 -4.82
C ILE A 185 -1.00 -1.01 -3.93
N MET A 186 -0.81 -2.32 -4.15
CA MET A 186 -1.37 -3.37 -3.28
C MET A 186 -0.27 -4.31 -2.82
N PHE A 187 -0.37 -4.77 -1.59
CA PHE A 187 0.64 -5.59 -0.94
C PHE A 187 0.01 -6.47 0.14
N PRO A 188 0.66 -7.57 0.57
CA PRO A 188 0.16 -8.39 1.65
C PRO A 188 -0.05 -7.58 2.94
N GLY A 189 -1.19 -7.73 3.59
CA GLY A 189 -1.55 -6.94 4.77
C GLY A 189 -0.55 -7.07 5.93
N TRP A 190 0.13 -8.21 6.03
CA TRP A 190 1.16 -8.45 7.03
C TRP A 190 2.48 -7.68 6.79
N LEU A 191 2.69 -7.12 5.57
CA LEU A 191 3.94 -6.44 5.23
C LEU A 191 4.06 -5.11 5.97
N GLU A 192 5.11 -4.98 6.77
CA GLU A 192 5.41 -3.74 7.49
C GLU A 192 5.75 -2.63 6.52
N HIS A 193 5.05 -1.51 6.66
CA HIS A 193 5.17 -0.35 5.80
C HIS A 193 4.94 0.94 6.59
N GLY A 194 5.34 2.03 6.03
CA GLY A 194 5.10 3.38 6.55
C GLY A 194 5.15 4.41 5.43
N VAL A 195 5.03 5.67 5.80
CA VAL A 195 5.09 6.77 4.85
C VAL A 195 6.08 7.81 5.34
N ASP A 196 7.03 8.18 4.49
CA ASP A 196 8.03 9.20 4.79
C ASP A 196 7.37 10.57 5.00
N PHE A 197 8.09 11.49 5.65
CA PHE A 197 7.63 12.84 5.88
C PHE A 197 7.27 13.55 4.57
N ASN A 198 6.13 14.26 4.60
CA ASN A 198 5.81 15.25 3.59
C ASN A 198 6.69 16.49 3.84
N THR A 199 7.75 16.63 3.08
CA THR A 199 8.69 17.76 3.19
C THR A 199 8.36 18.91 2.22
N THR A 200 7.21 18.83 1.54
CA THR A 200 6.73 19.86 0.62
C THR A 200 5.69 20.76 1.29
N GLU A 201 5.27 21.82 0.60
CA GLU A 201 4.22 22.72 1.05
C GLU A 201 2.82 22.28 0.61
N ASP A 202 2.72 21.19 -0.17
CA ASP A 202 1.46 20.68 -0.72
C ASP A 202 0.88 19.55 0.14
N ASP A 203 -0.43 19.45 0.15
CA ASP A 203 -1.15 18.34 0.75
C ASP A 203 -1.17 17.12 -0.18
N ARG A 204 -0.85 15.93 0.35
CA ARG A 204 -1.09 14.66 -0.31
C ARG A 204 -2.39 14.05 0.21
N ILE A 205 -3.23 13.58 -0.72
CA ILE A 205 -4.47 12.87 -0.41
C ILE A 205 -4.40 11.49 -1.04
N SER A 206 -4.55 10.46 -0.21
CA SER A 206 -4.58 9.07 -0.62
C SER A 206 -5.78 8.34 -0.02
N ILE A 207 -6.19 7.27 -0.70
CA ILE A 207 -7.23 6.37 -0.24
C ILE A 207 -6.59 5.05 0.10
N SER A 208 -6.66 4.67 1.37
CA SER A 208 -6.19 3.37 1.85
C SER A 208 -7.35 2.41 1.98
N PHE A 209 -7.09 1.13 1.75
CA PHE A 209 -8.11 0.08 1.84
C PHE A 209 -7.50 -1.26 2.26
N ASN A 210 -8.33 -2.08 2.89
CA ASN A 210 -8.03 -3.46 3.26
C ASN A 210 -9.00 -4.41 2.61
N ILE A 211 -8.50 -5.57 2.19
CA ILE A 211 -9.25 -6.59 1.46
C ILE A 211 -9.02 -7.94 2.13
N ASP A 212 -10.11 -8.68 2.35
CA ASP A 212 -10.07 -10.06 2.80
C ASP A 212 -10.74 -10.96 1.77
N PHE A 213 -10.11 -12.09 1.46
CA PHE A 213 -10.68 -13.12 0.59
C PHE A 213 -11.57 -14.05 1.39
N LYS A 214 -12.75 -14.40 0.83
CA LYS A 214 -13.62 -15.39 1.43
C LYS A 214 -13.04 -16.79 1.22
N ARG A 215 -12.71 -17.46 2.31
CA ARG A 215 -12.42 -18.90 2.29
C ARG A 215 -13.73 -19.66 2.14
N TYR A 216 -13.71 -20.82 1.50
CA TYR A 216 -14.91 -21.62 1.19
C TYR A 216 -15.77 -21.94 2.44
N ASP A 217 -15.16 -21.96 3.63
CA ASP A 217 -15.84 -22.28 4.91
C ASP A 217 -16.35 -21.03 5.67
N ASP A 218 -16.14 -19.82 5.15
CA ASP A 218 -16.37 -18.57 5.90
C ASP A 218 -17.75 -17.92 5.66
N GLU A 219 -18.68 -18.54 4.93
CA GLU A 219 -20.01 -17.94 4.70
C GLU A 219 -20.73 -17.59 6.01
N VAL A 220 -20.45 -18.32 7.08
CA VAL A 220 -21.04 -18.11 8.41
C VAL A 220 -20.38 -16.96 9.16
N LEU A 221 -19.08 -16.72 8.97
CA LEU A 221 -18.31 -15.71 9.73
C LEU A 221 -18.52 -14.29 9.18
N PHE A 222 -18.65 -14.13 7.86
CA PHE A 222 -18.85 -12.80 7.24
C PHE A 222 -20.25 -12.22 7.47
N THR A 223 -21.27 -13.06 7.59
CA THR A 223 -22.62 -12.62 7.98
C THR A 223 -22.68 -12.19 9.44
N ASN A 224 -21.81 -12.73 10.30
CA ASN A 224 -21.80 -12.43 11.73
C ASN A 224 -20.93 -11.21 12.10
N ARG A 225 -19.93 -10.82 11.33
CA ARG A 225 -19.15 -9.59 11.61
C ARG A 225 -20.00 -8.33 11.60
N LYS A 226 -20.95 -8.20 10.67
CA LYS A 226 -21.92 -7.08 10.69
C LYS A 226 -22.83 -7.02 11.93
N SER A 227 -22.98 -8.12 12.65
CA SER A 227 -23.82 -8.17 13.86
C SER A 227 -23.08 -7.88 15.17
N TYR A 228 -21.74 -7.97 15.18
CA TYR A 228 -20.92 -7.64 16.37
C TYR A 228 -20.59 -6.14 16.48
N GLU A 229 -20.73 -5.38 15.40
CA GLU A 229 -20.38 -3.94 15.36
C GLU A 229 -21.57 -3.01 15.71
N ARG A 230 -22.73 -3.57 16.11
CA ARG A 230 -23.93 -2.79 16.46
C ARG A 230 -24.44 -3.00 17.89
N LYS A 231 -23.51 -3.22 18.84
CA LYS A 231 -23.91 -3.16 20.27
C LYS A 231 -22.94 -2.30 21.07
#